data_63d30b3216e722a0dc9523580062d867
#
_entry.id   63d30b3216e722a0dc9523580062d867
#
_cell.length_a   1.000
_cell.length_b   1.000
_cell.length_c   1.000
_cell.angle_alpha   90.00
_cell.angle_beta   90.00
_cell.angle_gamma   90.00
#
_symmetry.space_group_name_H-M   'P 1'
#
loop_
_entity.id
_entity.type
_entity.pdbx_description
1 polymer ?
#
loop_
_entity_poly.entity_id
_entity_poly.type
_entity_poly.pdbx_seq_one_letter_code
_entity_poly.pdbx_strand_id
1 'polypeptide(L)'
;RSRGLGDVYKRQAINVKLVSEAGVGTIAAGVAKAGAEVILISGFDGGTGAAPRNSIHNAGLPWELGLAEAHQCLIMNGLRSRVRIEADSKLMSGRDVAIAALLGAEEFGFGTGPLVAMGCVMMRVCNLDTCPMGICTQNPELRKRFKGKPEYIMNFMRFMAEDLREYMAKLGVRTVDELVGRTDLLKVKPAPAGSRASEMDLSALLQNPLIENSNIHFDPKAVYNFQLEKTPDMRVLMKKFKKSFDSAEPKPATVTLDVGNTDRAFGTIFGSEITAKFGNTLPDDTFHVVCHGYGGQSFGAFLPKGLTLELVGDANDYIGKGLSGGKIIVYPPKNAAFDRSENIVIGNVALYGATGGKAFINGVAGERFCVRNSGGIAVVEGVGDHGLSLIHI
;
A
#
# COMPACT_ATOMS: atom_id res chain seq x y z
N ARG A 1 11.44 1.08 -7.23
CA ARG A 1 9.98 1.11 -6.95
C ARG A 1 9.39 -0.28 -7.16
N SER A 2 9.38 -1.13 -6.18
CA SER A 2 8.47 -2.29 -6.24
C SER A 2 7.11 -1.83 -5.69
N ARG A 3 6.18 -1.54 -6.56
CA ARG A 3 4.77 -1.26 -6.20
C ARG A 3 3.92 -2.53 -6.24
N GLY A 4 4.56 -3.72 -6.25
CA GLY A 4 3.86 -4.99 -6.37
C GLY A 4 3.13 -5.15 -7.71
N LEU A 5 1.93 -5.75 -7.68
CA LEU A 5 1.14 -6.00 -8.89
C LEU A 5 0.75 -4.72 -9.66
N GLY A 6 0.64 -3.57 -8.99
CA GLY A 6 0.33 -2.28 -9.63
C GLY A 6 1.41 -1.77 -10.57
N ASP A 7 2.65 -2.27 -10.45
CA ASP A 7 3.78 -1.84 -11.29
C ASP A 7 3.87 -2.61 -12.63
N VAL A 8 3.21 -3.76 -12.73
CA VAL A 8 3.24 -4.61 -13.94
C VAL A 8 2.67 -3.90 -15.17
N TYR A 9 1.69 -3.04 -14.98
CA TYR A 9 0.98 -2.35 -16.06
C TYR A 9 1.29 -0.84 -16.21
N LYS A 10 2.27 -0.31 -15.50
CA LYS A 10 2.85 1.05 -15.60
C LYS A 10 1.88 2.27 -15.71
N ARG A 11 0.56 2.03 -15.80
CA ARG A 11 -0.48 3.06 -15.97
C ARG A 11 -1.62 2.97 -14.96
N GLN A 12 -1.53 2.04 -14.00
CA GLN A 12 -2.56 1.87 -12.98
C GLN A 12 -2.27 2.72 -11.76
N ALA A 13 -3.29 3.38 -11.24
CA ALA A 13 -3.26 3.97 -9.91
C ALA A 13 -3.31 2.86 -8.84
N ILE A 14 -2.54 3.04 -7.78
CA ILE A 14 -2.60 2.15 -6.60
C ILE A 14 -3.66 2.69 -5.66
N ASN A 15 -4.75 1.95 -5.52
CA ASN A 15 -5.82 2.24 -4.57
C ASN A 15 -5.69 1.32 -3.34
N VAL A 16 -5.70 1.92 -2.15
CA VAL A 16 -5.65 1.18 -0.88
C VAL A 16 -6.94 1.43 -0.10
N LYS A 17 -7.67 0.35 0.19
CA LYS A 17 -8.90 0.39 0.97
C LYS A 17 -8.63 0.28 2.46
N LEU A 18 -9.17 1.24 3.21
CA LEU A 18 -9.12 1.31 4.67
C LEU A 18 -10.56 1.32 5.23
N VAL A 19 -10.75 0.73 6.40
CA VAL A 19 -12.03 0.83 7.10
C VAL A 19 -12.03 2.08 8.00
N SER A 20 -13.17 2.73 8.09
CA SER A 20 -13.41 3.83 9.03
C SER A 20 -13.33 3.31 10.46
N GLU A 21 -12.31 3.69 11.18
CA GLU A 21 -12.09 3.42 12.59
C GLU A 21 -11.18 4.51 13.19
N ALA A 22 -11.12 4.61 14.50
CA ALA A 22 -10.27 5.58 15.16
C ALA A 22 -8.79 5.36 14.81
N GLY A 23 -8.09 6.42 14.38
CA GLY A 23 -6.70 6.35 13.94
C GLY A 23 -6.51 6.09 12.46
N VAL A 24 -7.58 5.93 11.67
CA VAL A 24 -7.48 5.69 10.22
C VAL A 24 -6.75 6.82 9.48
N GLY A 25 -6.81 8.05 9.99
CA GLY A 25 -6.07 9.19 9.44
C GLY A 25 -4.56 9.00 9.50
N THR A 26 -4.03 8.43 10.58
CA THR A 26 -2.60 8.10 10.70
C THR A 26 -2.20 7.01 9.70
N ILE A 27 -3.05 5.99 9.53
CA ILE A 27 -2.84 4.93 8.53
C ILE A 27 -2.86 5.52 7.13
N ALA A 28 -3.84 6.38 6.82
CA ALA A 28 -3.93 7.06 5.53
C ALA A 28 -2.68 7.89 5.21
N ALA A 29 -2.12 8.62 6.20
CA ALA A 29 -0.88 9.34 6.04
C ALA A 29 0.31 8.41 5.73
N GLY A 30 0.40 7.26 6.40
CA GLY A 30 1.40 6.22 6.12
C GLY A 30 1.27 5.65 4.71
N VAL A 31 0.05 5.34 4.29
CA VAL A 31 -0.28 4.81 2.96
C VAL A 31 0.05 5.83 1.85
N ALA A 32 -0.27 7.11 2.05
CA ALA A 32 0.10 8.19 1.14
C ALA A 32 1.63 8.35 1.01
N LYS A 33 2.36 8.28 2.14
CA LYS A 33 3.84 8.28 2.13
C LYS A 33 4.42 7.07 1.41
N ALA A 34 3.78 5.91 1.47
CA ALA A 34 4.19 4.71 0.75
C ALA A 34 3.94 4.79 -0.77
N GLY A 35 3.21 5.81 -1.24
CA GLY A 35 3.02 6.09 -2.66
C GLY A 35 1.71 5.56 -3.24
N ALA A 36 0.68 5.33 -2.42
CA ALA A 36 -0.67 5.16 -2.93
C ALA A 36 -1.13 6.45 -3.64
N GLU A 37 -1.97 6.29 -4.65
CA GLU A 37 -2.52 7.38 -5.46
C GLU A 37 -3.98 7.62 -5.13
N VAL A 38 -4.67 6.58 -4.64
CA VAL A 38 -6.05 6.64 -4.14
C VAL A 38 -6.13 5.96 -2.78
N ILE A 39 -6.87 6.54 -1.86
CA ILE A 39 -7.19 5.95 -0.57
C ILE A 39 -8.72 5.89 -0.45
N LEU A 40 -9.25 4.67 -0.44
CA LEU A 40 -10.66 4.42 -0.22
C LEU A 40 -10.96 4.29 1.26
N ILE A 41 -11.80 5.15 1.81
CA ILE A 41 -12.34 5.04 3.17
C ILE A 41 -13.72 4.39 3.09
N SER A 42 -13.82 3.19 3.67
CA SER A 42 -15.05 2.41 3.72
C SER A 42 -15.66 2.46 5.11
N GLY A 43 -16.95 2.66 5.21
CA GLY A 43 -17.66 2.57 6.49
C GLY A 43 -17.94 1.11 6.92
N PHE A 44 -18.56 0.95 8.09
CA PHE A 44 -18.95 -0.37 8.63
C PHE A 44 -19.89 -1.15 7.71
N ASP A 45 -20.64 -0.47 6.89
CA ASP A 45 -21.55 -1.05 5.90
C ASP A 45 -20.87 -1.49 4.60
N GLY A 46 -19.58 -1.22 4.44
CA GLY A 46 -18.78 -1.61 3.28
C GLY A 46 -18.45 -3.10 3.26
N GLY A 47 -17.73 -3.50 2.22
CA GLY A 47 -17.25 -4.86 2.03
C GLY A 47 -18.20 -5.70 1.18
N THR A 48 -18.12 -7.02 1.36
CA THR A 48 -18.91 -7.97 0.56
C THR A 48 -20.38 -8.00 0.94
N GLY A 49 -21.27 -8.14 -0.05
CA GLY A 49 -22.69 -8.37 0.18
C GLY A 49 -23.01 -9.66 0.96
N ALA A 50 -22.07 -10.60 1.01
CA ALA A 50 -22.16 -11.84 1.78
C ALA A 50 -21.73 -11.71 3.26
N ALA A 51 -21.22 -10.54 3.69
CA ALA A 51 -20.78 -10.36 5.07
C ALA A 51 -21.91 -10.62 6.07
N PRO A 52 -21.67 -11.36 7.16
CA PRO A 52 -22.67 -11.58 8.21
C PRO A 52 -23.05 -10.27 8.89
N ARG A 53 -24.28 -10.22 9.43
CA ARG A 53 -24.81 -8.99 10.07
C ARG A 53 -23.94 -8.49 11.21
N ASN A 54 -23.40 -9.39 12.01
CA ASN A 54 -22.50 -9.03 13.12
C ASN A 54 -21.22 -8.35 12.63
N SER A 55 -20.60 -8.81 11.53
CA SER A 55 -19.45 -8.14 10.94
C SER A 55 -19.80 -6.72 10.48
N ILE A 56 -20.94 -6.56 9.79
CA ILE A 56 -21.40 -5.26 9.29
C ILE A 56 -21.64 -4.27 10.43
N HIS A 57 -22.16 -4.72 11.57
CA HIS A 57 -22.52 -3.83 12.67
C HIS A 57 -21.36 -3.56 13.64
N ASN A 58 -20.29 -4.35 13.60
CA ASN A 58 -19.25 -4.29 14.63
C ASN A 58 -17.81 -4.12 14.08
N ALA A 59 -17.62 -4.11 12.77
CA ALA A 59 -16.30 -4.05 12.15
C ALA A 59 -16.06 -2.71 11.46
N GLY A 60 -16.17 -1.62 12.19
CA GLY A 60 -15.93 -0.27 11.69
C GLY A 60 -16.91 0.76 12.22
N LEU A 61 -16.64 2.01 11.87
CA LEU A 61 -17.46 3.19 12.17
C LEU A 61 -18.18 3.68 10.90
N PRO A 62 -19.16 4.58 11.02
CA PRO A 62 -19.69 5.31 9.86
C PRO A 62 -18.58 5.93 9.02
N TRP A 63 -18.71 5.87 7.69
CA TRP A 63 -17.69 6.36 6.76
C TRP A 63 -17.40 7.86 6.95
N GLU A 64 -18.37 8.64 7.40
CA GLU A 64 -18.24 10.06 7.64
C GLU A 64 -17.13 10.39 8.65
N LEU A 65 -17.00 9.57 9.70
CA LEU A 65 -15.98 9.77 10.74
C LEU A 65 -14.58 9.51 10.18
N GLY A 66 -14.37 8.35 9.57
CA GLY A 66 -13.06 7.99 9.02
C GLY A 66 -12.65 8.85 7.84
N LEU A 67 -13.61 9.27 7.02
CA LEU A 67 -13.35 10.17 5.89
C LEU A 67 -12.85 11.53 6.38
N ALA A 68 -13.56 12.16 7.34
CA ALA A 68 -13.16 13.43 7.89
C ALA A 68 -11.79 13.34 8.59
N GLU A 69 -11.54 12.28 9.38
CA GLU A 69 -10.25 12.05 10.04
C GLU A 69 -9.12 11.89 9.02
N ALA A 70 -9.32 11.07 7.98
CA ALA A 70 -8.32 10.86 6.95
C ALA A 70 -8.01 12.16 6.18
N HIS A 71 -9.05 12.89 5.77
CA HIS A 71 -8.91 14.16 5.07
C HIS A 71 -8.14 15.20 5.89
N GLN A 72 -8.52 15.40 7.12
CA GLN A 72 -7.87 16.34 8.04
C GLN A 72 -6.42 15.94 8.33
N CYS A 73 -6.16 14.67 8.61
CA CYS A 73 -4.82 14.17 8.89
C CYS A 73 -3.89 14.31 7.69
N LEU A 74 -4.38 14.05 6.48
CA LEU A 74 -3.61 14.24 5.24
C LEU A 74 -3.27 15.72 5.00
N ILE A 75 -4.21 16.65 5.29
CA ILE A 75 -3.95 18.11 5.21
C ILE A 75 -2.85 18.50 6.20
N MET A 76 -3.01 18.15 7.48
CA MET A 76 -2.05 18.49 8.53
C MET A 76 -0.64 17.97 8.26
N ASN A 77 -0.52 16.86 7.50
CA ASN A 77 0.77 16.28 7.12
C ASN A 77 1.28 16.76 5.74
N GLY A 78 0.61 17.67 5.05
CA GLY A 78 0.97 18.13 3.71
C GLY A 78 0.90 17.03 2.64
N LEU A 79 0.05 16.04 2.82
CA LEU A 79 -0.07 14.85 1.96
C LEU A 79 -1.35 14.84 1.11
N ARG A 80 -2.32 15.71 1.46
CA ARG A 80 -3.66 15.66 0.86
C ARG A 80 -3.65 15.79 -0.66
N SER A 81 -2.84 16.68 -1.19
CA SER A 81 -2.73 16.91 -2.64
C SER A 81 -2.12 15.75 -3.44
N ARG A 82 -1.50 14.78 -2.76
CA ARG A 82 -0.85 13.64 -3.42
C ARG A 82 -1.77 12.47 -3.73
N VAL A 83 -2.93 12.42 -3.07
CA VAL A 83 -3.85 11.29 -3.14
C VAL A 83 -5.26 11.77 -3.37
N ARG A 84 -6.04 11.00 -4.14
CA ARG A 84 -7.48 11.10 -4.14
C ARG A 84 -8.03 10.34 -2.96
N ILE A 85 -9.09 10.88 -2.36
CA ILE A 85 -9.85 10.14 -1.35
C ILE A 85 -11.13 9.65 -2.00
N GLU A 86 -11.34 8.35 -1.91
CA GLU A 86 -12.57 7.69 -2.33
C GLU A 86 -13.39 7.34 -1.08
N ALA A 87 -14.72 7.43 -1.15
CA ALA A 87 -15.62 6.98 -0.11
C ALA A 87 -16.62 5.97 -0.63
N ASP A 88 -16.89 4.91 0.13
CA ASP A 88 -17.97 3.97 -0.14
C ASP A 88 -18.80 3.67 1.12
N SER A 89 -19.67 2.70 1.06
CA SER A 89 -20.61 2.25 2.11
C SER A 89 -21.96 2.94 2.06
N LYS A 90 -22.79 2.43 1.18
CA LYS A 90 -24.21 2.83 1.02
C LYS A 90 -24.41 4.31 0.67
N LEU A 91 -23.60 4.83 -0.21
CA LEU A 91 -23.96 6.08 -0.89
C LEU A 91 -25.15 5.79 -1.81
N MET A 92 -26.34 6.31 -1.48
CA MET A 92 -27.60 5.93 -2.12
C MET A 92 -28.30 7.12 -2.81
N SER A 93 -27.83 8.35 -2.56
CA SER A 93 -28.44 9.58 -3.07
C SER A 93 -27.37 10.61 -3.44
N GLY A 94 -27.72 11.60 -4.26
CA GLY A 94 -26.84 12.74 -4.52
C GLY A 94 -26.51 13.55 -3.27
N ARG A 95 -27.40 13.54 -2.27
CA ARG A 95 -27.11 14.12 -0.95
C ARG A 95 -25.96 13.42 -0.25
N ASP A 96 -25.90 12.09 -0.27
CA ASP A 96 -24.82 11.34 0.37
C ASP A 96 -23.49 11.65 -0.31
N VAL A 97 -23.49 11.73 -1.65
CA VAL A 97 -22.32 12.12 -2.44
C VAL A 97 -21.88 13.55 -2.10
N ALA A 98 -22.83 14.51 -1.99
CA ALA A 98 -22.52 15.88 -1.61
C ALA A 98 -21.87 15.95 -0.21
N ILE A 99 -22.41 15.20 0.77
CA ILE A 99 -21.83 15.15 2.13
C ILE A 99 -20.43 14.51 2.07
N ALA A 100 -20.24 13.44 1.32
CA ALA A 100 -18.94 12.81 1.20
C ALA A 100 -17.91 13.77 0.57
N ALA A 101 -18.28 14.52 -0.46
CA ALA A 101 -17.42 15.55 -1.02
C ALA A 101 -17.08 16.64 -0.01
N LEU A 102 -18.07 17.17 0.70
CA LEU A 102 -17.89 18.20 1.73
C LEU A 102 -16.97 17.71 2.88
N LEU A 103 -16.93 16.41 3.17
CA LEU A 103 -16.02 15.81 4.14
C LEU A 103 -14.66 15.39 3.54
N GLY A 104 -14.45 15.58 2.24
CA GLY A 104 -13.14 15.44 1.61
C GLY A 104 -13.01 14.36 0.55
N ALA A 105 -14.08 13.64 0.16
CA ALA A 105 -14.01 12.66 -0.91
C ALA A 105 -14.03 13.32 -2.31
N GLU A 106 -13.29 12.74 -3.25
CA GLU A 106 -13.22 13.12 -4.66
C GLU A 106 -13.73 12.01 -5.58
N GLU A 107 -13.72 10.77 -5.10
CA GLU A 107 -14.21 9.59 -5.80
C GLU A 107 -15.26 8.87 -4.93
N PHE A 108 -16.22 8.20 -5.57
CA PHE A 108 -17.38 7.64 -4.86
C PHE A 108 -17.66 6.22 -5.33
N GLY A 109 -17.67 5.27 -4.39
CA GLY A 109 -17.92 3.86 -4.63
C GLY A 109 -19.39 3.48 -4.41
N PHE A 110 -20.00 2.82 -5.39
CA PHE A 110 -21.40 2.39 -5.33
C PHE A 110 -21.52 0.88 -5.45
N GLY A 111 -22.12 0.24 -4.47
CA GLY A 111 -22.39 -1.19 -4.48
C GLY A 111 -23.87 -1.51 -4.29
N THR A 112 -24.42 -1.15 -3.14
CA THR A 112 -25.80 -1.49 -2.77
C THR A 112 -26.84 -0.87 -3.70
N GLY A 113 -26.71 0.41 -4.05
CA GLY A 113 -27.66 1.10 -4.94
C GLY A 113 -27.79 0.42 -6.30
N PRO A 114 -26.71 0.21 -7.05
CA PRO A 114 -26.74 -0.54 -8.30
C PRO A 114 -27.29 -1.95 -8.17
N LEU A 115 -26.96 -2.68 -7.09
CA LEU A 115 -27.50 -4.03 -6.87
C LEU A 115 -29.02 -4.01 -6.65
N VAL A 116 -29.54 -3.06 -5.86
CA VAL A 116 -30.98 -2.89 -5.65
C VAL A 116 -31.68 -2.51 -6.95
N ALA A 117 -31.09 -1.60 -7.72
CA ALA A 117 -31.61 -1.24 -9.06
C ALA A 117 -31.69 -2.43 -10.01
N MET A 118 -30.78 -3.41 -9.85
CA MET A 118 -30.79 -4.67 -10.61
C MET A 118 -31.74 -5.73 -10.04
N GLY A 119 -32.47 -5.43 -8.98
CA GLY A 119 -33.45 -6.32 -8.36
C GLY A 119 -32.90 -7.16 -7.20
N CYS A 120 -31.78 -6.78 -6.59
CA CYS A 120 -31.28 -7.44 -5.39
C CYS A 120 -32.20 -7.15 -4.20
N VAL A 121 -32.62 -8.20 -3.48
CA VAL A 121 -33.45 -8.10 -2.28
C VAL A 121 -32.67 -8.19 -0.96
N MET A 122 -31.35 -8.09 -1.05
CA MET A 122 -30.43 -8.03 0.11
C MET A 122 -30.53 -9.20 1.09
N MET A 123 -30.81 -10.42 0.60
CA MET A 123 -30.89 -11.63 1.43
C MET A 123 -29.55 -12.08 2.01
N ARG A 124 -28.41 -11.56 1.50
CA ARG A 124 -27.07 -11.87 1.98
C ARG A 124 -26.66 -13.36 1.95
N VAL A 125 -27.16 -14.09 0.96
CA VAL A 125 -26.81 -15.51 0.68
C VAL A 125 -25.87 -15.63 -0.51
N CYS A 126 -25.13 -14.55 -0.83
CA CYS A 126 -24.29 -14.45 -2.02
C CYS A 126 -23.15 -15.48 -2.04
N ASN A 127 -22.66 -15.91 -0.87
CA ASN A 127 -21.61 -16.90 -0.72
C ASN A 127 -22.07 -18.36 -0.82
N LEU A 128 -23.39 -18.59 -0.89
CA LEU A 128 -23.99 -19.94 -0.86
C LEU A 128 -24.40 -20.45 -2.25
N ASP A 129 -24.17 -19.69 -3.30
CA ASP A 129 -24.66 -19.99 -4.67
C ASP A 129 -26.19 -20.15 -4.78
N THR A 130 -26.94 -19.64 -3.81
CA THR A 130 -28.39 -19.80 -3.68
C THR A 130 -29.15 -18.48 -3.88
N CYS A 131 -28.59 -17.51 -4.55
CA CYS A 131 -29.21 -16.20 -4.76
C CYS A 131 -30.58 -16.33 -5.44
N PRO A 132 -31.70 -16.00 -4.77
CA PRO A 132 -33.05 -16.22 -5.32
C PRO A 132 -33.37 -15.32 -6.50
N MET A 133 -32.65 -14.20 -6.64
CA MET A 133 -32.81 -13.24 -7.74
C MET A 133 -31.91 -13.53 -8.95
N GLY A 134 -31.05 -14.54 -8.85
CA GLY A 134 -30.14 -14.92 -9.95
C GLY A 134 -28.99 -13.97 -10.19
N ILE A 135 -28.75 -13.00 -9.31
CA ILE A 135 -27.68 -11.99 -9.48
C ILE A 135 -26.30 -12.58 -9.14
N CYS A 136 -26.20 -13.21 -7.97
CA CYS A 136 -24.95 -13.73 -7.44
C CYS A 136 -25.03 -15.26 -7.30
N THR A 137 -25.05 -15.96 -8.44
CA THR A 137 -25.10 -17.41 -8.50
C THR A 137 -24.57 -17.92 -9.84
N GLN A 138 -23.97 -19.09 -9.86
CA GLN A 138 -23.62 -19.84 -11.06
C GLN A 138 -24.64 -20.93 -11.40
N ASN A 139 -25.61 -21.19 -10.52
CA ASN A 139 -26.67 -22.15 -10.75
C ASN A 139 -27.52 -21.74 -11.97
N PRO A 140 -27.62 -22.57 -13.05
CA PRO A 140 -28.31 -22.19 -14.27
C PRO A 140 -29.78 -21.90 -14.08
N GLU A 141 -30.46 -22.62 -13.18
CA GLU A 141 -31.89 -22.44 -12.93
C GLU A 141 -32.20 -21.14 -12.16
N LEU A 142 -31.31 -20.78 -11.21
CA LEU A 142 -31.43 -19.50 -10.50
C LEU A 142 -31.13 -18.33 -11.41
N ARG A 143 -30.11 -18.44 -12.27
CA ARG A 143 -29.77 -17.40 -13.23
C ARG A 143 -30.88 -17.00 -14.17
N LYS A 144 -31.78 -17.93 -14.52
CA LYS A 144 -32.98 -17.63 -15.34
C LYS A 144 -33.94 -16.64 -14.67
N ARG A 145 -33.84 -16.46 -13.36
CA ARG A 145 -34.67 -15.51 -12.60
C ARG A 145 -34.17 -14.07 -12.67
N PHE A 146 -32.94 -13.86 -13.15
CA PHE A 146 -32.37 -12.53 -13.24
C PHE A 146 -33.09 -11.70 -14.29
N LYS A 147 -33.67 -10.58 -13.86
CA LYS A 147 -34.42 -9.63 -14.71
C LYS A 147 -33.80 -8.26 -14.82
N GLY A 148 -32.59 -8.07 -14.24
CA GLY A 148 -31.88 -6.81 -14.30
C GLY A 148 -31.47 -6.44 -15.73
N LYS A 149 -31.44 -5.15 -16.01
CA LYS A 149 -31.00 -4.60 -17.29
C LYS A 149 -29.97 -3.51 -17.05
N PRO A 150 -28.96 -3.34 -17.92
CA PRO A 150 -27.96 -2.28 -17.80
C PRO A 150 -28.57 -0.88 -17.65
N GLU A 151 -29.69 -0.63 -18.33
CA GLU A 151 -30.40 0.65 -18.31
C GLU A 151 -30.86 1.04 -16.92
N TYR A 152 -31.15 0.07 -16.05
CA TYR A 152 -31.57 0.36 -14.67
C TYR A 152 -30.43 1.00 -13.87
N ILE A 153 -29.21 0.49 -14.02
CA ILE A 153 -28.05 1.10 -13.40
C ILE A 153 -27.73 2.45 -14.03
N MET A 154 -27.76 2.54 -15.37
CA MET A 154 -27.53 3.80 -16.07
C MET A 154 -28.48 4.90 -15.59
N ASN A 155 -29.78 4.58 -15.48
CA ASN A 155 -30.78 5.54 -15.01
C ASN A 155 -30.57 5.88 -13.54
N PHE A 156 -30.30 4.89 -12.68
CA PHE A 156 -30.00 5.13 -11.28
C PHE A 156 -28.82 6.10 -11.10
N MET A 157 -27.73 5.89 -11.84
CA MET A 157 -26.56 6.77 -11.77
C MET A 157 -26.83 8.18 -12.34
N ARG A 158 -27.67 8.29 -13.40
CA ARG A 158 -28.10 9.59 -13.91
C ARG A 158 -28.95 10.35 -12.89
N PHE A 159 -29.91 9.70 -12.27
CA PHE A 159 -30.76 10.33 -11.24
C PHE A 159 -29.94 10.75 -10.03
N MET A 160 -28.95 9.94 -9.62
CA MET A 160 -28.01 10.33 -8.56
C MET A 160 -27.19 11.56 -8.94
N ALA A 161 -26.72 11.64 -10.18
CA ALA A 161 -25.96 12.80 -10.66
C ALA A 161 -26.85 14.06 -10.73
N GLU A 162 -28.10 13.94 -11.17
CA GLU A 162 -29.05 15.06 -11.15
C GLU A 162 -29.38 15.53 -9.72
N ASP A 163 -29.64 14.61 -8.81
CA ASP A 163 -29.85 14.94 -7.38
C ASP A 163 -28.62 15.68 -6.81
N LEU A 164 -27.40 15.20 -7.10
CA LEU A 164 -26.16 15.88 -6.72
C LEU A 164 -26.09 17.31 -7.29
N ARG A 165 -26.42 17.47 -8.58
CA ARG A 165 -26.42 18.79 -9.25
C ARG A 165 -27.39 19.75 -8.60
N GLU A 166 -28.56 19.28 -8.12
CA GLU A 166 -29.48 20.12 -7.38
C GLU A 166 -28.89 20.62 -6.07
N TYR A 167 -28.18 19.75 -5.31
CA TYR A 167 -27.46 20.18 -4.10
C TYR A 167 -26.35 21.16 -4.43
N MET A 168 -25.56 20.92 -5.46
CA MET A 168 -24.50 21.82 -5.90
C MET A 168 -25.05 23.20 -6.28
N ALA A 169 -26.17 23.24 -7.01
CA ALA A 169 -26.83 24.50 -7.38
C ALA A 169 -27.33 25.26 -6.14
N LYS A 170 -27.92 24.58 -5.17
CA LYS A 170 -28.35 25.19 -3.89
C LYS A 170 -27.17 25.73 -3.06
N LEU A 171 -26.01 25.10 -3.15
CA LEU A 171 -24.77 25.52 -2.47
C LEU A 171 -23.97 26.58 -3.26
N GLY A 172 -24.37 26.86 -4.52
CA GLY A 172 -23.71 27.85 -5.37
C GLY A 172 -22.38 27.41 -5.96
N VAL A 173 -22.12 26.09 -6.05
CA VAL A 173 -20.89 25.50 -6.60
C VAL A 173 -21.15 24.86 -7.96
N ARG A 174 -20.12 24.83 -8.84
CA ARG A 174 -20.24 24.35 -10.22
C ARG A 174 -19.55 23.01 -10.48
N THR A 175 -18.52 22.70 -9.68
CA THR A 175 -17.74 21.48 -9.80
C THR A 175 -17.72 20.72 -8.48
N VAL A 176 -17.50 19.40 -8.54
CA VAL A 176 -17.34 18.60 -7.31
C VAL A 176 -16.10 19.02 -6.53
N ASP A 177 -15.03 19.42 -7.23
CA ASP A 177 -13.79 19.91 -6.60
C ASP A 177 -14.06 21.14 -5.70
N GLU A 178 -15.02 21.99 -6.08
CA GLU A 178 -15.44 23.13 -5.24
C GLU A 178 -16.18 22.72 -3.96
N LEU A 179 -16.66 21.46 -3.86
CA LEU A 179 -17.26 20.91 -2.64
C LEU A 179 -16.22 20.30 -1.70
N VAL A 180 -15.11 19.80 -2.26
CA VAL A 180 -14.17 18.97 -1.49
C VAL A 180 -13.66 19.68 -0.25
N GLY A 181 -13.93 19.09 0.91
CA GLY A 181 -13.48 19.60 2.20
C GLY A 181 -14.18 20.87 2.70
N ARG A 182 -15.23 21.35 2.03
CA ARG A 182 -15.98 22.54 2.40
C ARG A 182 -16.97 22.27 3.54
N THR A 183 -16.44 21.84 4.69
CA THR A 183 -17.24 21.57 5.90
C THR A 183 -17.97 22.79 6.44
N ASP A 184 -17.54 24.00 6.06
CA ASP A 184 -18.23 25.26 6.33
C ASP A 184 -19.64 25.34 5.74
N LEU A 185 -19.92 24.54 4.69
CA LEU A 185 -21.25 24.41 4.08
C LEU A 185 -22.14 23.36 4.79
N LEU A 186 -21.62 22.65 5.78
CA LEU A 186 -22.37 21.70 6.60
C LEU A 186 -22.84 22.33 7.91
N LYS A 187 -24.05 21.98 8.31
CA LYS A 187 -24.63 22.38 9.60
C LYS A 187 -25.23 21.18 10.30
N VAL A 188 -24.88 21.01 11.57
CA VAL A 188 -25.48 19.96 12.39
C VAL A 188 -26.96 20.27 12.60
N LYS A 189 -27.82 19.31 12.31
CA LYS A 189 -29.26 19.43 12.60
C LYS A 189 -29.49 19.40 14.11
N PRO A 190 -30.34 20.27 14.65
CA PRO A 190 -30.78 20.15 16.03
C PRO A 190 -31.45 18.80 16.25
N ALA A 191 -31.03 18.08 17.30
CA ALA A 191 -31.65 16.85 17.71
C ALA A 191 -32.72 17.10 18.80
N PRO A 192 -33.77 16.25 18.91
CA PRO A 192 -34.75 16.37 19.98
C PRO A 192 -34.06 16.34 21.35
N ALA A 193 -34.42 17.22 22.23
CA ALA A 193 -33.87 17.28 23.58
C ALA A 193 -34.09 15.96 24.33
N GLY A 194 -33.03 15.47 25.02
CA GLY A 194 -33.03 14.19 25.72
C GLY A 194 -32.87 12.93 24.83
N SER A 195 -32.68 13.12 23.51
CA SER A 195 -32.32 12.02 22.63
C SER A 195 -30.81 11.75 22.68
N ARG A 196 -30.38 10.52 22.41
CA ARG A 196 -28.93 10.20 22.27
C ARG A 196 -28.22 11.06 21.22
N ALA A 197 -28.94 11.49 20.20
CA ALA A 197 -28.41 12.35 19.18
C ALA A 197 -28.10 13.77 19.69
N SER A 198 -28.80 14.26 20.74
CA SER A 198 -28.53 15.58 21.34
C SER A 198 -27.26 15.61 22.19
N GLU A 199 -26.71 14.44 22.53
CA GLU A 199 -25.46 14.29 23.29
C GLU A 199 -24.23 14.13 22.37
N MET A 200 -24.44 14.06 21.05
CA MET A 200 -23.35 13.86 20.09
C MET A 200 -22.70 15.22 19.74
N ASP A 201 -21.40 15.31 19.98
CA ASP A 201 -20.58 16.41 19.48
C ASP A 201 -19.94 16.02 18.13
N LEU A 202 -20.36 16.71 17.08
CA LEU A 202 -19.83 16.53 15.72
C LEU A 202 -18.84 17.65 15.32
N SER A 203 -18.43 18.50 16.24
CA SER A 203 -17.57 19.65 15.96
C SER A 203 -16.24 19.24 15.36
N ALA A 204 -15.62 18.17 15.86
CA ALA A 204 -14.36 17.65 15.34
C ALA A 204 -14.48 17.14 13.88
N LEU A 205 -15.62 16.54 13.52
CA LEU A 205 -15.90 16.07 12.16
C LEU A 205 -16.00 17.25 11.17
N LEU A 206 -16.50 18.39 11.62
CA LEU A 206 -16.69 19.59 10.80
C LEU A 206 -15.48 20.54 10.82
N GLN A 207 -14.44 20.22 11.58
CA GLN A 207 -13.21 21.01 11.55
C GLN A 207 -12.59 21.00 10.16
N ASN A 208 -12.13 22.15 9.71
CA ASN A 208 -11.35 22.27 8.50
C ASN A 208 -9.97 22.85 8.87
N PRO A 209 -8.97 22.00 9.09
CA PRO A 209 -7.64 22.48 9.38
C PRO A 209 -7.05 23.12 8.12
N LEU A 210 -6.80 24.42 8.17
CA LEU A 210 -6.05 25.15 7.14
C LEU A 210 -6.78 25.44 5.82
N ILE A 211 -8.00 25.95 5.87
CA ILE A 211 -8.68 26.54 4.69
C ILE A 211 -7.77 27.57 3.97
N GLU A 212 -6.92 28.25 4.68
CA GLU A 212 -6.07 29.32 4.13
C GLU A 212 -4.85 28.83 3.32
N ASN A 213 -4.44 27.56 3.42
CA ASN A 213 -3.24 27.03 2.80
C ASN A 213 -3.46 25.90 1.76
N SER A 214 -4.56 25.96 1.08
CA SER A 214 -4.69 25.67 -0.36
C SER A 214 -4.58 24.28 -0.95
N ASN A 215 -4.23 23.20 -0.41
CA ASN A 215 -4.30 21.90 -1.12
C ASN A 215 -5.20 20.90 -0.39
N ILE A 216 -6.50 21.21 -0.39
CA ILE A 216 -7.56 20.39 0.22
C ILE A 216 -8.11 19.32 -0.72
N HIS A 217 -7.62 19.25 -1.95
CA HIS A 217 -7.98 18.25 -2.97
C HIS A 217 -6.73 17.74 -3.71
N PHE A 218 -6.89 16.72 -4.52
CA PHE A 218 -5.81 16.13 -5.33
C PHE A 218 -5.27 17.14 -6.35
N ASP A 219 -3.94 17.24 -6.41
CA ASP A 219 -3.23 17.98 -7.45
C ASP A 219 -2.34 17.01 -8.25
N PRO A 220 -2.62 16.77 -9.54
CA PRO A 220 -1.81 15.88 -10.36
C PRO A 220 -0.35 16.34 -10.52
N LYS A 221 -0.06 17.61 -10.18
CA LYS A 221 1.32 18.16 -10.20
C LYS A 221 2.06 17.92 -8.89
N ALA A 222 1.38 17.55 -7.80
CA ALA A 222 1.98 17.26 -6.50
C ALA A 222 2.68 15.89 -6.49
N VAL A 223 3.70 15.71 -7.32
CA VAL A 223 4.48 14.47 -7.40
C VAL A 223 5.38 14.35 -6.19
N TYR A 224 5.29 13.21 -5.48
CA TYR A 224 6.20 12.93 -4.37
C TYR A 224 7.60 12.59 -4.89
N ASN A 225 8.57 13.40 -4.50
CA ASN A 225 9.98 13.09 -4.74
C ASN A 225 10.50 12.20 -3.60
N PHE A 226 10.73 10.93 -3.88
CA PHE A 226 11.34 9.97 -2.94
C PHE A 226 12.82 10.24 -2.71
N GLN A 227 13.40 11.23 -3.37
CA GLN A 227 14.81 11.59 -3.28
C GLN A 227 15.76 10.40 -3.54
N LEU A 228 15.36 9.52 -4.46
CA LEU A 228 16.15 8.32 -4.79
C LEU A 228 17.56 8.66 -5.26
N GLU A 229 17.76 9.85 -5.85
CA GLU A 229 19.04 10.38 -6.24
C GLU A 229 20.03 10.56 -5.08
N LYS A 230 19.51 10.61 -3.82
CA LYS A 230 20.33 10.72 -2.61
C LYS A 230 20.79 9.38 -2.05
N THR A 231 20.25 8.27 -2.53
CA THR A 231 20.62 6.93 -2.06
C THR A 231 22.06 6.57 -2.45
N PRO A 232 22.77 5.73 -1.66
CA PRO A 232 24.10 5.25 -2.05
C PRO A 232 24.10 4.52 -3.39
N ASP A 233 23.03 3.80 -3.73
CA ASP A 233 22.86 3.15 -5.03
C ASP A 233 23.05 4.15 -6.17
N MET A 234 22.36 5.29 -6.13
CA MET A 234 22.39 6.31 -7.17
C MET A 234 23.65 7.18 -7.10
N ARG A 235 24.08 7.56 -5.88
CA ARG A 235 25.23 8.45 -5.69
C ARG A 235 26.56 7.77 -5.92
N VAL A 236 26.68 6.49 -5.58
CA VAL A 236 27.93 5.73 -5.57
C VAL A 236 27.90 4.61 -6.60
N LEU A 237 27.01 3.62 -6.48
CA LEU A 237 27.05 2.42 -7.31
C LEU A 237 26.85 2.74 -8.80
N MET A 238 25.79 3.48 -9.15
CA MET A 238 25.53 3.87 -10.54
C MET A 238 26.69 4.65 -11.15
N LYS A 239 27.40 5.47 -10.36
CA LYS A 239 28.55 6.24 -10.85
C LYS A 239 29.80 5.39 -10.99
N LYS A 240 30.13 4.63 -9.95
CA LYS A 240 31.37 3.83 -9.93
C LYS A 240 31.34 2.67 -10.92
N PHE A 241 30.18 2.04 -11.10
CA PHE A 241 30.00 0.96 -12.07
C PHE A 241 29.64 1.44 -13.48
N LYS A 242 29.49 2.74 -13.71
CA LYS A 242 29.01 3.31 -14.98
C LYS A 242 29.68 2.70 -16.21
N LYS A 243 31.02 2.59 -16.24
CA LYS A 243 31.76 2.05 -17.38
C LYS A 243 31.41 0.59 -17.67
N SER A 244 31.31 -0.24 -16.64
CA SER A 244 30.92 -1.66 -16.79
C SER A 244 29.44 -1.78 -17.09
N PHE A 245 28.61 -1.00 -16.42
CA PHE A 245 27.16 -1.01 -16.61
C PHE A 245 26.74 -0.56 -18.02
N ASP A 246 27.40 0.46 -18.60
CA ASP A 246 27.07 0.95 -19.96
C ASP A 246 27.50 -0.01 -21.08
N SER A 247 28.39 -0.97 -20.80
CA SER A 247 28.84 -1.98 -21.76
C SER A 247 27.71 -2.97 -22.08
N ALA A 248 27.67 -3.47 -23.31
CA ALA A 248 26.81 -4.59 -23.71
C ALA A 248 27.26 -5.91 -23.06
N GLU A 249 28.55 -6.06 -22.85
CA GLU A 249 29.19 -7.18 -22.16
C GLU A 249 29.96 -6.64 -20.95
N PRO A 250 29.31 -6.51 -19.78
CA PRO A 250 29.97 -5.97 -18.60
C PRO A 250 31.06 -6.89 -18.09
N LYS A 251 32.24 -6.32 -17.89
CA LYS A 251 33.35 -7.03 -17.24
C LYS A 251 33.21 -6.97 -15.72
N PRO A 252 33.63 -8.03 -15.00
CA PRO A 252 33.64 -8.03 -13.55
C PRO A 252 34.31 -6.78 -12.99
N ALA A 253 33.66 -6.15 -12.03
CA ALA A 253 34.16 -4.96 -11.38
C ALA A 253 33.79 -4.97 -9.89
N THR A 254 34.69 -4.44 -9.06
CA THR A 254 34.51 -4.35 -7.60
C THR A 254 34.54 -2.90 -7.15
N VAL A 255 33.62 -2.60 -6.24
CA VAL A 255 33.53 -1.27 -5.57
C VAL A 255 33.48 -1.48 -4.08
N THR A 256 34.26 -0.71 -3.34
CA THR A 256 34.26 -0.70 -1.87
C THR A 256 33.72 0.63 -1.36
N LEU A 257 32.84 0.56 -0.31
CA LEU A 257 32.28 1.72 0.36
C LEU A 257 31.85 1.40 1.79
N ASP A 258 31.70 2.44 2.60
CA ASP A 258 31.10 2.33 3.93
C ASP A 258 29.57 2.45 3.84
N VAL A 259 28.87 1.69 4.67
CA VAL A 259 27.41 1.71 4.79
C VAL A 259 26.97 1.86 6.24
N GLY A 260 25.86 2.53 6.44
CA GLY A 260 25.25 2.73 7.76
C GLY A 260 23.86 2.12 7.86
N ASN A 261 23.37 1.96 9.08
CA ASN A 261 22.03 1.41 9.35
C ASN A 261 20.88 2.26 8.79
N THR A 262 21.14 3.50 8.41
CA THR A 262 20.19 4.39 7.73
C THR A 262 20.12 4.18 6.21
N ASP A 263 21.07 3.45 5.63
CA ASP A 263 21.09 3.10 4.21
C ASP A 263 20.17 1.91 3.94
N ARG A 264 18.87 2.16 4.09
CA ARG A 264 17.83 1.14 3.93
C ARG A 264 17.71 0.70 2.47
N ALA A 265 17.39 -0.59 2.28
CA ALA A 265 17.21 -1.19 0.96
C ALA A 265 18.41 -0.99 0.01
N PHE A 266 19.63 -0.89 0.56
CA PHE A 266 20.86 -0.76 -0.20
C PHE A 266 21.01 -1.90 -1.22
N GLY A 267 21.40 -1.57 -2.44
CA GLY A 267 21.56 -2.51 -3.54
C GLY A 267 20.27 -2.77 -4.34
N THR A 268 19.08 -2.37 -3.83
CA THR A 268 17.81 -2.64 -4.48
C THR A 268 17.60 -1.82 -5.75
N ILE A 269 17.96 -0.53 -5.75
CA ILE A 269 17.80 0.34 -6.92
C ILE A 269 18.79 -0.09 -7.99
N PHE A 270 20.06 -0.27 -7.64
CA PHE A 270 21.08 -0.73 -8.57
C PHE A 270 20.72 -2.11 -9.14
N GLY A 271 20.22 -3.03 -8.31
CA GLY A 271 19.71 -4.33 -8.74
C GLY A 271 18.53 -4.23 -9.72
N SER A 272 17.62 -3.27 -9.51
CA SER A 272 16.52 -3.00 -10.44
C SER A 272 17.03 -2.53 -11.81
N GLU A 273 18.02 -1.65 -11.84
CA GLU A 273 18.64 -1.17 -13.08
C GLU A 273 19.37 -2.31 -13.82
N ILE A 274 20.07 -3.19 -13.08
CA ILE A 274 20.70 -4.39 -13.65
C ILE A 274 19.64 -5.28 -14.30
N THR A 275 18.54 -5.55 -13.60
CA THR A 275 17.46 -6.39 -14.12
C THR A 275 16.80 -5.76 -15.35
N ALA A 276 16.56 -4.47 -15.34
CA ALA A 276 15.97 -3.76 -16.46
C ALA A 276 16.83 -3.83 -17.73
N LYS A 277 18.16 -3.78 -17.56
CA LYS A 277 19.10 -3.78 -18.69
C LYS A 277 19.53 -5.18 -19.15
N PHE A 278 19.80 -6.07 -18.23
CA PHE A 278 20.48 -7.35 -18.51
C PHE A 278 19.59 -8.57 -18.19
N GLY A 279 18.41 -8.39 -17.57
CA GLY A 279 17.59 -9.51 -17.12
C GLY A 279 18.35 -10.40 -16.13
N ASN A 280 18.30 -11.72 -16.34
CA ASN A 280 19.00 -12.73 -15.54
C ASN A 280 20.21 -13.37 -16.27
N THR A 281 20.83 -12.65 -17.20
CA THR A 281 21.85 -13.21 -18.09
C THR A 281 23.28 -13.07 -17.57
N LEU A 282 23.51 -12.17 -16.61
CA LEU A 282 24.85 -11.87 -16.11
C LEU A 282 25.46 -13.04 -15.34
N PRO A 283 26.77 -13.29 -15.49
CA PRO A 283 27.52 -14.19 -14.61
C PRO A 283 27.52 -13.69 -13.16
N ASP A 284 27.66 -14.60 -12.20
CA ASP A 284 27.91 -14.25 -10.79
C ASP A 284 29.11 -13.31 -10.68
N ASP A 285 29.08 -12.40 -9.69
CA ASP A 285 30.17 -11.46 -9.40
C ASP A 285 30.51 -10.46 -10.52
N THR A 286 29.62 -10.25 -11.49
CA THR A 286 29.80 -9.21 -12.51
C THR A 286 29.91 -7.81 -11.86
N PHE A 287 29.06 -7.53 -10.90
CA PHE A 287 29.10 -6.34 -10.05
C PHE A 287 29.30 -6.80 -8.61
N HIS A 288 30.46 -6.51 -8.03
CA HIS A 288 30.79 -6.88 -6.67
C HIS A 288 30.93 -5.63 -5.81
N VAL A 289 30.16 -5.54 -4.73
CA VAL A 289 30.18 -4.42 -3.80
C VAL A 289 30.64 -4.92 -2.45
N VAL A 290 31.79 -4.41 -1.98
CA VAL A 290 32.30 -4.67 -0.64
C VAL A 290 31.91 -3.51 0.26
N CYS A 291 31.09 -3.80 1.25
CA CYS A 291 30.55 -2.83 2.21
C CYS A 291 31.21 -3.03 3.57
N HIS A 292 31.60 -1.93 4.22
CA HIS A 292 32.07 -1.93 5.60
C HIS A 292 31.06 -1.21 6.49
N GLY A 293 30.70 -1.79 7.63
CA GLY A 293 29.82 -1.16 8.61
C GLY A 293 28.51 -1.91 8.85
N TYR A 294 27.40 -1.21 8.77
CA TYR A 294 26.09 -1.75 9.23
C TYR A 294 25.09 -1.75 8.09
N GLY A 295 24.67 -2.92 7.66
CA GLY A 295 23.60 -3.07 6.66
C GLY A 295 22.27 -2.60 7.24
N GLY A 296 21.67 -1.57 6.65
CA GLY A 296 20.35 -1.09 7.03
C GLY A 296 19.24 -2.09 6.74
N GLN A 297 18.03 -1.82 7.22
CA GLN A 297 16.87 -2.67 6.97
C GLN A 297 16.69 -2.98 5.48
N SER A 298 16.42 -4.25 5.16
CA SER A 298 16.26 -4.74 3.77
C SER A 298 17.53 -4.60 2.90
N PHE A 299 18.71 -4.65 3.49
CA PHE A 299 19.99 -4.67 2.76
C PHE A 299 19.97 -5.83 1.75
N GLY A 300 20.27 -5.55 0.49
CA GLY A 300 20.26 -6.54 -0.58
C GLY A 300 18.88 -7.11 -0.93
N ALA A 301 17.79 -6.38 -0.65
CA ALA A 301 16.46 -6.84 -1.05
C ALA A 301 16.34 -6.92 -2.57
N PHE A 302 15.68 -8.00 -3.06
CA PHE A 302 15.44 -8.29 -4.48
C PHE A 302 16.71 -8.36 -5.35
N LEU A 303 17.84 -8.75 -4.76
CA LEU A 303 19.13 -8.76 -5.42
C LEU A 303 19.13 -9.73 -6.61
N PRO A 304 19.37 -9.24 -7.85
CA PRO A 304 19.35 -10.06 -9.05
C PRO A 304 20.67 -10.78 -9.31
N LYS A 305 20.64 -11.73 -10.20
CA LYS A 305 21.84 -12.41 -10.69
C LYS A 305 22.86 -11.41 -11.25
N GLY A 306 24.14 -11.66 -11.02
CA GLY A 306 25.25 -10.80 -11.42
C GLY A 306 25.64 -9.73 -10.40
N LEU A 307 24.83 -9.51 -9.36
CA LEU A 307 25.16 -8.58 -8.28
C LEU A 307 25.51 -9.32 -6.99
N THR A 308 26.68 -9.02 -6.44
CA THR A 308 27.16 -9.54 -5.15
C THR A 308 27.33 -8.40 -4.17
N LEU A 309 26.73 -8.53 -3.01
CA LEU A 309 26.95 -7.66 -1.85
C LEU A 309 27.72 -8.45 -0.79
N GLU A 310 28.91 -7.97 -0.45
CA GLU A 310 29.75 -8.48 0.62
C GLU A 310 29.79 -7.45 1.73
N LEU A 311 29.31 -7.82 2.93
CA LEU A 311 29.26 -6.93 4.08
C LEU A 311 30.23 -7.39 5.17
N VAL A 312 31.22 -6.57 5.44
CA VAL A 312 32.11 -6.70 6.60
C VAL A 312 31.47 -5.95 7.76
N GLY A 313 30.67 -6.65 8.54
CA GLY A 313 29.86 -6.05 9.61
C GLY A 313 28.65 -6.89 9.98
N ASP A 314 27.57 -6.24 10.33
CA ASP A 314 26.28 -6.84 10.64
C ASP A 314 25.16 -6.17 9.85
N ALA A 315 23.98 -6.81 9.81
CA ALA A 315 22.83 -6.28 9.08
C ALA A 315 21.55 -6.35 9.89
N ASN A 316 20.68 -5.39 9.64
CA ASN A 316 19.36 -5.28 10.23
C ASN A 316 18.37 -6.29 9.62
N ASP A 317 17.08 -6.19 10.00
CA ASP A 317 16.02 -7.09 9.54
C ASP A 317 15.83 -7.10 8.02
N TYR A 318 15.23 -8.18 7.50
CA TYR A 318 14.90 -8.36 6.09
C TYR A 318 16.08 -8.34 5.12
N ILE A 319 17.31 -8.61 5.57
CA ILE A 319 18.43 -8.76 4.63
C ILE A 319 18.08 -9.81 3.56
N GLY A 320 18.35 -9.51 2.30
CA GLY A 320 18.09 -10.41 1.19
C GLY A 320 16.62 -10.76 0.96
N LYS A 321 15.67 -9.97 1.48
CA LYS A 321 14.24 -10.17 1.21
C LYS A 321 14.00 -10.26 -0.30
N GLY A 322 13.35 -11.35 -0.76
CA GLY A 322 13.08 -11.55 -2.17
C GLY A 322 14.31 -11.72 -3.02
N LEU A 323 15.44 -12.20 -2.47
CA LEU A 323 16.66 -12.52 -3.22
C LEU A 323 16.30 -13.35 -4.46
N SER A 324 16.70 -12.91 -5.65
CA SER A 324 16.21 -13.47 -6.92
C SER A 324 17.32 -14.01 -7.83
N GLY A 325 18.55 -14.11 -7.35
CA GLY A 325 19.68 -14.67 -8.12
C GLY A 325 21.04 -14.12 -7.74
N GLY A 326 21.09 -13.04 -6.97
CA GLY A 326 22.33 -12.43 -6.50
C GLY A 326 23.01 -13.19 -5.38
N LYS A 327 24.10 -12.63 -4.89
CA LYS A 327 24.90 -13.22 -3.81
C LYS A 327 25.02 -12.24 -2.66
N ILE A 328 24.80 -12.69 -1.45
CA ILE A 328 25.00 -11.94 -0.22
C ILE A 328 26.01 -12.67 0.65
N ILE A 329 27.02 -11.96 1.12
CA ILE A 329 28.07 -12.46 2.02
C ILE A 329 28.12 -11.53 3.21
N VAL A 330 27.97 -12.06 4.43
CA VAL A 330 28.08 -11.25 5.67
C VAL A 330 29.01 -11.93 6.64
N TYR A 331 29.95 -11.19 7.17
CA TYR A 331 30.84 -11.65 8.22
C TYR A 331 31.34 -10.48 9.09
N PRO A 332 31.51 -10.68 10.40
CA PRO A 332 32.09 -9.69 11.27
C PRO A 332 33.55 -9.36 10.92
N PRO A 333 34.04 -8.15 11.24
CA PRO A 333 35.44 -7.81 11.07
C PRO A 333 36.39 -8.82 11.74
N LYS A 334 37.60 -9.02 11.21
CA LYS A 334 38.55 -10.00 11.73
C LYS A 334 38.94 -9.77 13.18
N ASN A 335 38.88 -8.52 13.64
CA ASN A 335 39.19 -8.09 15.02
C ASN A 335 37.97 -8.07 15.95
N ALA A 336 36.82 -8.60 15.54
CA ALA A 336 35.65 -8.73 16.41
C ALA A 336 36.00 -9.61 17.63
N ALA A 337 35.65 -9.11 18.81
CA ALA A 337 36.00 -9.76 20.10
C ALA A 337 34.99 -10.83 20.55
N PHE A 338 33.95 -11.10 19.77
CA PHE A 338 32.89 -12.05 20.11
C PHE A 338 32.97 -13.33 19.29
N ASP A 339 32.41 -14.43 19.81
CA ASP A 339 32.26 -15.67 19.06
C ASP A 339 31.12 -15.54 18.04
N ARG A 340 31.46 -15.76 16.79
CA ARG A 340 30.53 -15.59 15.65
C ARG A 340 29.42 -16.63 15.64
N SER A 341 29.72 -17.85 16.14
CA SER A 341 28.76 -18.94 16.19
C SER A 341 27.67 -18.74 17.27
N GLU A 342 27.90 -17.85 18.21
CA GLU A 342 26.98 -17.57 19.31
C GLU A 342 26.28 -16.20 19.22
N ASN A 343 26.67 -15.36 18.25
CA ASN A 343 26.16 -14.00 18.15
C ASN A 343 25.38 -13.74 16.87
N ILE A 344 24.25 -13.04 17.02
CA ILE A 344 23.41 -12.62 15.89
C ILE A 344 24.15 -11.55 15.07
N VAL A 345 24.41 -11.82 13.80
CA VAL A 345 25.05 -10.90 12.86
C VAL A 345 24.07 -10.40 11.78
N ILE A 346 22.94 -11.04 11.60
CA ILE A 346 21.85 -10.56 10.74
C ILE A 346 20.52 -10.62 11.48
N GLY A 347 19.69 -9.60 11.28
CA GLY A 347 18.42 -9.47 11.99
C GLY A 347 17.36 -10.50 11.57
N ASN A 348 16.13 -10.22 11.98
CA ASN A 348 14.99 -11.10 11.78
C ASN A 348 14.52 -11.13 10.31
N VAL A 349 13.80 -12.21 9.95
CA VAL A 349 13.12 -12.36 8.65
C VAL A 349 14.08 -12.26 7.45
N ALA A 350 15.35 -12.62 7.66
CA ALA A 350 16.34 -12.65 6.60
C ALA A 350 15.93 -13.64 5.50
N LEU A 351 16.20 -13.29 4.23
CA LEU A 351 15.88 -14.07 3.03
C LEU A 351 14.39 -14.41 2.85
N TYR A 352 13.49 -13.62 3.45
CA TYR A 352 12.06 -13.81 3.28
C TYR A 352 11.65 -13.81 1.81
N GLY A 353 10.98 -14.89 1.39
CA GLY A 353 10.47 -15.00 0.02
C GLY A 353 11.57 -15.05 -1.05
N ALA A 354 12.78 -15.48 -0.72
CA ALA A 354 13.84 -15.68 -1.70
C ALA A 354 13.44 -16.73 -2.74
N THR A 355 13.68 -16.45 -4.01
CA THR A 355 13.32 -17.30 -5.16
C THR A 355 14.55 -17.88 -5.86
N GLY A 356 15.75 -17.41 -5.52
CA GLY A 356 17.02 -17.84 -6.07
C GLY A 356 18.19 -17.09 -5.45
N GLY A 357 19.40 -17.39 -5.87
CA GLY A 357 20.62 -16.75 -5.35
C GLY A 357 21.26 -17.47 -4.18
N LYS A 358 22.27 -16.84 -3.57
CA LYS A 358 23.11 -17.45 -2.54
C LYS A 358 23.35 -16.46 -1.39
N ALA A 359 23.28 -16.94 -0.17
CA ALA A 359 23.63 -16.16 1.03
C ALA A 359 24.60 -16.96 1.91
N PHE A 360 25.72 -16.34 2.28
CA PHE A 360 26.74 -16.91 3.13
C PHE A 360 26.90 -15.99 4.35
N ILE A 361 26.52 -16.49 5.52
CA ILE A 361 26.47 -15.71 6.75
C ILE A 361 27.40 -16.37 7.79
N ASN A 362 28.47 -15.69 8.15
CA ASN A 362 29.36 -16.14 9.21
C ASN A 362 28.92 -15.57 10.55
N GLY A 363 27.95 -16.20 11.15
CA GLY A 363 27.30 -15.84 12.40
C GLY A 363 25.85 -16.32 12.46
N VAL A 364 25.14 -15.97 13.50
CA VAL A 364 23.75 -16.40 13.73
C VAL A 364 22.78 -15.41 13.07
N ALA A 365 21.72 -15.95 12.50
CA ALA A 365 20.57 -15.18 12.03
C ALA A 365 19.50 -15.05 13.11
N GLY A 366 18.78 -13.94 13.12
CA GLY A 366 17.61 -13.73 13.97
C GLY A 366 16.45 -14.67 13.67
N GLU A 367 15.28 -14.35 14.21
CA GLU A 367 14.07 -15.16 14.04
C GLU A 367 13.55 -15.19 12.60
N ARG A 368 12.78 -16.21 12.26
CA ARG A 368 12.09 -16.38 10.98
C ARG A 368 13.01 -16.36 9.76
N PHE A 369 14.20 -16.90 9.90
CA PHE A 369 15.15 -17.03 8.80
C PHE A 369 14.57 -17.88 7.66
N CYS A 370 14.72 -17.42 6.42
CA CYS A 370 14.31 -18.12 5.19
C CYS A 370 12.81 -18.47 5.09
N VAL A 371 11.92 -17.76 5.77
CA VAL A 371 10.48 -17.99 5.63
C VAL A 371 10.04 -17.72 4.18
N ARG A 372 9.25 -18.62 3.60
CA ARG A 372 8.83 -18.61 2.18
C ARG A 372 9.98 -18.62 1.16
N ASN A 373 11.12 -19.17 1.51
CA ASN A 373 12.18 -19.39 0.53
C ASN A 373 11.77 -20.55 -0.41
N SER A 374 11.86 -20.34 -1.71
CA SER A 374 11.50 -21.33 -2.74
C SER A 374 12.66 -21.72 -3.67
N GLY A 375 13.86 -21.12 -3.52
CA GLY A 375 14.98 -21.42 -4.40
C GLY A 375 16.31 -20.77 -4.02
N GLY A 376 16.35 -19.96 -2.97
CA GLY A 376 17.59 -19.38 -2.46
C GLY A 376 18.41 -20.43 -1.67
N ILE A 377 19.72 -20.41 -1.84
CA ILE A 377 20.68 -21.22 -1.08
C ILE A 377 21.25 -20.37 0.04
N ALA A 378 21.22 -20.88 1.26
CA ALA A 378 21.75 -20.17 2.42
C ALA A 378 22.66 -21.06 3.27
N VAL A 379 23.78 -20.49 3.73
CA VAL A 379 24.69 -21.07 4.71
C VAL A 379 24.81 -20.09 5.87
N VAL A 380 24.55 -20.58 7.08
CA VAL A 380 24.55 -19.75 8.30
C VAL A 380 24.99 -20.62 9.48
N GLU A 381 25.63 -20.05 10.51
CA GLU A 381 26.12 -20.77 11.68
C GLU A 381 24.99 -21.19 12.64
N GLY A 382 23.92 -20.39 12.74
CA GLY A 382 22.75 -20.68 13.57
C GLY A 382 21.56 -19.81 13.19
N VAL A 383 20.38 -20.22 13.65
CA VAL A 383 19.13 -19.49 13.40
C VAL A 383 18.33 -19.36 14.69
N GLY A 384 17.62 -18.23 14.85
CA GLY A 384 16.63 -18.02 15.88
C GLY A 384 15.35 -18.82 15.67
N ASP A 385 14.35 -18.56 16.51
CA ASP A 385 13.06 -19.27 16.48
C ASP A 385 12.30 -19.08 15.16
N HIS A 386 11.46 -20.08 14.82
CA HIS A 386 10.61 -20.08 13.63
C HIS A 386 11.38 -19.99 12.30
N GLY A 387 12.67 -20.33 12.28
CA GLY A 387 13.43 -20.43 11.04
C GLY A 387 12.88 -21.52 10.10
N LEU A 388 13.06 -21.32 8.79
CA LEU A 388 12.72 -22.30 7.74
C LEU A 388 11.26 -22.79 7.77
N SER A 389 10.31 -21.96 8.22
CA SER A 389 8.89 -22.30 8.13
C SER A 389 8.47 -22.40 6.65
N LEU A 390 8.64 -23.57 6.08
CA LEU A 390 8.26 -23.94 4.71
C LEU A 390 7.00 -24.82 4.76
N ILE A 391 6.05 -24.55 3.87
CA ILE A 391 4.83 -25.35 3.76
C ILE A 391 5.14 -26.77 3.24
N HIS A 392 6.24 -26.93 2.51
CA HIS A 392 6.73 -28.23 2.02
C HIS A 392 8.24 -28.32 2.24
N ILE A 393 8.64 -29.15 3.15
CA ILE A 393 10.01 -29.63 3.30
C ILE A 393 10.12 -30.98 2.59
#